data_ed8df656cd1be80d0f82b06120796ecf
#
_entry.id   ed8df656cd1be80d0f82b06120796ecf
#
_cell.length_a   1.000
_cell.length_b   1.000
_cell.length_c   1.000
_cell.angle_alpha   90.00
_cell.angle_beta   90.00
_cell.angle_gamma   90.00
#
_symmetry.space_group_name_H-M   'P 1'
#
loop_
_entity.id
_entity.type
_entity.pdbx_description
1 polymer ?
#
loop_
_entity_poly.entity_id
_entity_poly.type
_entity_poly.pdbx_seq_one_letter_code
_entity_poly.pdbx_strand_id
1 'polypeptide(L)'
;MELWYTQPAVDWNAALPAGNGRLGCMQFGGVARERFQLNEDSLWSGGPMHRLNPDASATLPKVQELLRQGRLPDAERLALDGLASTPCGMRAYQPLGDLTLDFDGLPAEADDYCRGLDLDAGTLYVRFTVGGAHYAREAFVSYPDGVFVLRLTTDAPQGLSLRCRLDRKRREETGHLDDATIYFTGDSDGIGFAACLLYTSPSPRDISGS
;
A
#
# COMPACT_ATOMS: atom_id res chain seq x y z
N MET A 1 -15.17 -0.91 16.60
CA MET A 1 -16.01 -0.76 15.37
C MET A 1 -15.37 -1.56 14.26
N GLU A 2 -16.18 -2.27 13.44
CA GLU A 2 -15.65 -3.26 12.49
C GLU A 2 -16.33 -3.11 11.12
N LEU A 3 -15.55 -3.22 10.04
CA LEU A 3 -16.02 -3.43 8.67
C LEU A 3 -15.81 -4.89 8.34
N TRP A 4 -16.82 -5.57 7.78
CA TRP A 4 -16.67 -6.99 7.42
C TRP A 4 -17.43 -7.35 6.13
N TYR A 5 -16.96 -8.40 5.46
CA TYR A 5 -17.46 -8.90 4.18
C TYR A 5 -17.38 -10.41 4.12
N THR A 6 -18.32 -11.03 3.43
CA THR A 6 -18.42 -12.49 3.28
C THR A 6 -17.82 -13.02 1.97
N GLN A 7 -17.11 -12.18 1.23
CA GLN A 7 -16.46 -12.57 -0.02
C GLN A 7 -15.18 -11.76 -0.25
N PRO A 8 -14.21 -12.29 -1.00
CA PRO A 8 -13.01 -11.55 -1.42
C PRO A 8 -13.35 -10.27 -2.21
N ALA A 9 -12.43 -9.31 -2.20
CA ALA A 9 -12.53 -8.12 -3.03
C ALA A 9 -12.29 -8.45 -4.50
N VAL A 10 -13.21 -8.04 -5.36
CA VAL A 10 -13.09 -8.22 -6.81
C VAL A 10 -12.21 -7.17 -7.47
N ASP A 11 -12.13 -5.98 -6.86
CA ASP A 11 -11.34 -4.85 -7.34
C ASP A 11 -10.77 -4.03 -6.18
N TRP A 12 -10.03 -2.97 -6.52
CA TRP A 12 -9.39 -2.10 -5.54
C TRP A 12 -10.39 -1.35 -4.63
N ASN A 13 -11.55 -0.96 -5.14
CA ASN A 13 -12.55 -0.22 -4.35
C ASN A 13 -13.22 -1.10 -3.29
N ALA A 14 -13.25 -2.41 -3.51
CA ALA A 14 -13.76 -3.39 -2.56
C ALA A 14 -12.69 -3.88 -1.56
N ALA A 15 -11.41 -3.58 -1.79
CA ALA A 15 -10.31 -3.96 -0.89
C ALA A 15 -10.34 -3.14 0.40
N LEU A 16 -9.76 -3.68 1.48
CA LEU A 16 -9.71 -3.03 2.78
C LEU A 16 -8.35 -2.38 3.04
N PRO A 17 -8.32 -1.11 3.48
CA PRO A 17 -7.07 -0.40 3.74
C PRO A 17 -6.55 -0.63 5.15
N ALA A 18 -5.22 -0.65 5.31
CA ALA A 18 -4.54 -0.40 6.57
C ALA A 18 -3.27 0.41 6.33
N GLY A 19 -2.82 1.17 7.33
CA GLY A 19 -1.63 1.99 7.21
C GLY A 19 -1.26 2.72 8.49
N ASN A 20 -0.03 3.24 8.53
CA ASN A 20 0.53 4.00 9.65
C ASN A 20 0.83 5.47 9.31
N GLY A 21 0.36 5.95 8.16
CA GLY A 21 0.63 7.29 7.64
C GLY A 21 1.85 7.34 6.69
N ARG A 22 2.73 6.34 6.71
CA ARG A 22 3.87 6.21 5.79
C ARG A 22 3.73 4.99 4.89
N LEU A 23 3.65 3.80 5.48
CA LEU A 23 3.31 2.56 4.77
C LEU A 23 1.81 2.34 4.79
N GLY A 24 1.29 1.82 3.71
CA GLY A 24 -0.10 1.42 3.59
C GLY A 24 -0.27 0.19 2.72
N CYS A 25 -1.40 -0.49 2.89
CA CYS A 25 -1.78 -1.61 2.07
C CYS A 25 -3.28 -1.63 1.79
N MET A 26 -3.65 -2.31 0.68
CA MET A 26 -5.01 -2.69 0.34
C MET A 26 -5.09 -4.20 0.31
N GLN A 27 -5.88 -4.82 1.22
CA GLN A 27 -6.08 -6.28 1.29
C GLN A 27 -7.25 -6.72 0.43
N PHE A 28 -7.03 -7.73 -0.41
CA PHE A 28 -8.08 -8.30 -1.27
C PHE A 28 -8.81 -9.48 -0.65
N GLY A 29 -8.17 -10.26 0.19
CA GLY A 29 -8.78 -11.36 0.95
C GLY A 29 -9.04 -12.64 0.15
N GLY A 30 -8.34 -12.89 -0.95
CA GLY A 30 -8.54 -14.12 -1.73
C GLY A 30 -8.11 -15.38 -1.00
N VAL A 31 -8.83 -16.51 -1.15
CA VAL A 31 -8.56 -17.76 -0.44
C VAL A 31 -7.29 -18.43 -0.93
N ALA A 32 -7.27 -18.92 -2.17
CA ALA A 32 -6.11 -19.58 -2.78
C ALA A 32 -4.98 -18.62 -3.09
N ARG A 33 -5.32 -17.35 -3.36
CA ARG A 33 -4.36 -16.29 -3.64
C ARG A 33 -4.75 -15.03 -2.88
N GLU A 34 -3.89 -14.60 -1.97
CA GLU A 34 -4.00 -13.29 -1.31
C GLU A 34 -3.16 -12.26 -2.06
N ARG A 35 -3.64 -11.03 -2.08
CA ARG A 35 -2.92 -9.88 -2.60
C ARG A 35 -3.00 -8.70 -1.64
N PHE A 36 -1.86 -8.09 -1.39
CA PHE A 36 -1.76 -6.79 -0.76
C PHE A 36 -1.12 -5.81 -1.74
N GLN A 37 -1.84 -4.78 -2.13
CA GLN A 37 -1.23 -3.67 -2.85
C GLN A 37 -0.60 -2.74 -1.83
N LEU A 38 0.69 -2.49 -1.98
CA LEU A 38 1.50 -1.74 -1.03
C LEU A 38 1.76 -0.32 -1.51
N ASN A 39 1.81 0.60 -0.56
CA ASN A 39 2.13 1.99 -0.77
C ASN A 39 3.17 2.47 0.24
N GLU A 40 3.99 3.43 -0.19
CA GLU A 40 4.87 4.23 0.66
C GLU A 40 4.73 5.70 0.26
N ASP A 41 4.54 6.60 1.21
CA ASP A 41 4.06 7.98 0.99
C ASP A 41 5.05 8.89 0.24
N SER A 42 6.34 8.57 0.27
CA SER A 42 7.38 9.34 -0.41
C SER A 42 7.69 8.88 -1.85
N LEU A 43 7.07 7.78 -2.31
CA LEU A 43 7.37 7.23 -3.63
C LEU A 43 6.63 7.98 -4.75
N TRP A 44 7.30 8.97 -5.31
CA TRP A 44 6.82 9.77 -6.43
C TRP A 44 7.69 9.56 -7.67
N SER A 45 7.17 9.91 -8.85
CA SER A 45 7.94 9.93 -10.09
C SER A 45 8.88 11.14 -10.08
N GLY A 46 10.19 10.88 -10.02
CA GLY A 46 11.26 11.90 -10.04
C GLY A 46 11.44 12.72 -8.76
N GLY A 47 12.60 13.35 -8.65
CA GLY A 47 13.04 14.11 -7.51
C GLY A 47 12.42 15.51 -7.37
N PRO A 48 12.92 16.33 -6.43
CA PRO A 48 12.46 17.69 -6.20
C PRO A 48 12.49 18.54 -7.47
N MET A 49 11.51 19.43 -7.61
CA MET A 49 11.45 20.40 -8.71
C MET A 49 11.33 21.81 -8.16
N HIS A 50 12.10 22.74 -8.73
CA HIS A 50 11.84 24.16 -8.56
C HIS A 50 10.63 24.53 -9.42
N ARG A 51 9.56 24.98 -8.77
CA ARG A 51 8.28 25.29 -9.41
C ARG A 51 7.83 26.73 -9.20
N LEU A 52 8.73 27.58 -8.74
CA LEU A 52 8.45 29.01 -8.61
C LEU A 52 8.29 29.61 -10.00
N ASN A 53 7.16 30.30 -10.22
CA ASN A 53 6.97 31.07 -11.43
C ASN A 53 7.85 32.30 -11.36
N PRO A 54 8.77 32.51 -12.31
CA PRO A 54 9.68 33.65 -12.29
C PRO A 54 8.97 35.03 -12.39
N ASP A 55 7.76 35.03 -12.96
CA ASP A 55 6.98 36.27 -13.15
C ASP A 55 6.04 36.57 -11.97
N ALA A 56 5.97 35.69 -10.95
CA ALA A 56 5.02 35.83 -9.86
C ALA A 56 5.14 37.14 -9.08
N SER A 57 6.38 37.61 -8.80
CA SER A 57 6.63 38.87 -8.10
C SER A 57 6.16 40.08 -8.85
N ALA A 58 6.28 40.07 -10.19
CA ALA A 58 5.83 41.17 -11.07
C ALA A 58 4.33 41.10 -11.34
N THR A 59 3.73 39.90 -11.26
CA THR A 59 2.32 39.71 -11.53
C THR A 59 1.44 40.02 -10.31
N LEU A 60 1.88 39.70 -9.10
CA LEU A 60 1.11 39.88 -7.88
C LEU A 60 0.53 41.31 -7.69
N PRO A 61 1.29 42.40 -7.86
CA PRO A 61 0.74 43.75 -7.74
C PRO A 61 -0.35 44.05 -8.76
N LYS A 62 -0.25 43.52 -9.98
CA LYS A 62 -1.26 43.70 -11.03
C LYS A 62 -2.56 42.97 -10.69
N VAL A 63 -2.48 41.78 -10.16
CA VAL A 63 -3.66 41.03 -9.66
C VAL A 63 -4.33 41.79 -8.51
N GLN A 64 -3.56 42.31 -7.57
CA GLN A 64 -4.09 43.10 -6.46
C GLN A 64 -4.81 44.38 -6.95
N GLU A 65 -4.30 45.05 -7.99
CA GLU A 65 -4.92 46.22 -8.55
C GLU A 65 -6.25 45.87 -9.25
N LEU A 66 -6.30 44.81 -10.02
CA LEU A 66 -7.53 44.32 -10.63
C LEU A 66 -8.61 43.96 -9.58
N LEU A 67 -8.20 43.35 -8.45
CA LEU A 67 -9.10 43.07 -7.34
C LEU A 67 -9.67 44.35 -6.71
N ARG A 68 -8.83 45.40 -6.50
CA ARG A 68 -9.28 46.73 -6.01
C ARG A 68 -10.28 47.41 -6.95
N GLN A 69 -10.14 47.15 -8.23
CA GLN A 69 -11.06 47.69 -9.28
C GLN A 69 -12.33 46.84 -9.43
N GLY A 70 -12.48 45.72 -8.68
CA GLY A 70 -13.64 44.83 -8.80
C GLY A 70 -13.59 43.95 -10.06
N ARG A 71 -12.50 43.92 -10.80
CA ARG A 71 -12.33 43.15 -12.05
C ARG A 71 -11.95 41.71 -11.77
N LEU A 72 -12.84 40.94 -11.10
CA LEU A 72 -12.54 39.58 -10.63
C LEU A 72 -12.15 38.62 -11.75
N PRO A 73 -12.85 38.53 -12.91
CA PRO A 73 -12.47 37.59 -13.98
C PRO A 73 -11.10 37.88 -14.57
N ASP A 74 -10.70 39.13 -14.65
CA ASP A 74 -9.38 39.52 -15.17
C ASP A 74 -8.27 39.21 -14.15
N ALA A 75 -8.56 39.42 -12.86
CA ALA A 75 -7.66 39.09 -11.77
C ALA A 75 -7.40 37.58 -11.70
N GLU A 76 -8.46 36.79 -11.81
CA GLU A 76 -8.37 35.31 -11.80
C GLU A 76 -7.53 34.80 -12.99
N ARG A 77 -7.80 35.27 -14.20
CA ARG A 77 -7.03 34.88 -15.39
C ARG A 77 -5.55 35.24 -15.24
N LEU A 78 -5.25 36.46 -14.82
CA LEU A 78 -3.88 36.91 -14.64
C LEU A 78 -3.18 36.11 -13.51
N ALA A 79 -3.87 35.75 -12.45
CA ALA A 79 -3.35 34.92 -11.37
C ALA A 79 -3.03 33.49 -11.83
N LEU A 80 -3.91 32.88 -12.62
CA LEU A 80 -3.68 31.55 -13.19
C LEU A 80 -2.45 31.53 -14.11
N ASP A 81 -2.25 32.56 -14.92
CA ASP A 81 -1.13 32.63 -15.85
C ASP A 81 0.20 32.99 -15.14
N GLY A 82 0.18 33.94 -14.22
CA GLY A 82 1.39 34.54 -13.67
C GLY A 82 1.74 34.15 -12.23
N LEU A 83 0.82 33.57 -11.44
CA LEU A 83 1.10 33.12 -10.08
C LEU A 83 1.12 31.61 -9.94
N ALA A 84 0.56 30.86 -10.92
CA ALA A 84 0.63 29.41 -10.91
C ALA A 84 2.08 28.91 -11.03
N SER A 85 2.35 27.77 -10.45
CA SER A 85 3.66 27.14 -10.51
C SER A 85 4.08 26.79 -11.94
N THR A 86 5.37 26.83 -12.24
CA THR A 86 5.94 26.47 -13.54
C THR A 86 7.02 25.40 -13.38
N PRO A 87 6.81 24.16 -13.88
CA PRO A 87 5.59 23.65 -14.51
C PRO A 87 4.42 23.53 -13.51
N CYS A 88 3.17 23.62 -14.01
CA CYS A 88 1.97 23.62 -13.17
C CYS A 88 1.59 22.22 -12.66
N GLY A 89 2.02 21.14 -13.30
CA GLY A 89 1.74 19.78 -12.89
C GLY A 89 2.57 19.29 -11.70
N MET A 90 2.00 18.50 -10.80
CA MET A 90 2.76 17.72 -9.84
C MET A 90 3.31 16.45 -10.50
N ARG A 91 4.38 15.89 -9.93
CA ARG A 91 4.84 14.56 -10.32
C ARG A 91 3.82 13.52 -9.91
N ALA A 92 3.77 12.39 -10.63
CA ALA A 92 2.82 11.34 -10.36
C ALA A 92 3.23 10.53 -9.13
N TYR A 93 2.28 10.28 -8.24
CA TYR A 93 2.43 9.32 -7.15
C TYR A 93 2.56 7.90 -7.72
N GLN A 94 3.38 7.08 -7.08
CA GLN A 94 3.66 5.71 -7.53
C GLN A 94 3.33 4.70 -6.43
N PRO A 95 2.61 3.60 -6.75
CA PRO A 95 2.46 2.50 -5.79
C PRO A 95 3.82 1.85 -5.53
N LEU A 96 4.03 1.33 -4.33
CA LEU A 96 5.26 0.60 -3.98
C LEU A 96 5.33 -0.72 -4.76
N GLY A 97 4.26 -1.50 -4.78
CA GLY A 97 4.15 -2.78 -5.47
C GLY A 97 3.09 -3.67 -4.89
N ASP A 98 3.08 -4.92 -5.30
CA ASP A 98 2.14 -5.94 -4.82
C ASP A 98 2.90 -7.05 -4.07
N LEU A 99 2.41 -7.40 -2.88
CA LEU A 99 2.71 -8.66 -2.21
C LEU A 99 1.62 -9.67 -2.58
N THR A 100 2.02 -10.76 -3.22
CA THR A 100 1.12 -11.86 -3.59
C THR A 100 1.54 -13.14 -2.85
N LEU A 101 0.56 -13.81 -2.24
CA LEU A 101 0.73 -15.10 -1.60
C LEU A 101 -0.14 -16.13 -2.33
N ASP A 102 0.49 -17.10 -2.98
CA ASP A 102 -0.17 -18.24 -3.62
C ASP A 102 -0.10 -19.42 -2.65
N PHE A 103 -1.26 -19.90 -2.16
CA PHE A 103 -1.36 -20.99 -1.21
C PHE A 103 -1.56 -22.31 -1.94
N ASP A 104 -0.65 -23.26 -1.74
CA ASP A 104 -0.72 -24.56 -2.36
C ASP A 104 -1.87 -25.38 -1.74
N GLY A 105 -2.71 -25.97 -2.59
CA GLY A 105 -3.79 -26.86 -2.17
C GLY A 105 -5.05 -26.17 -1.62
N LEU A 106 -5.09 -24.85 -1.49
CA LEU A 106 -6.31 -24.14 -1.13
C LEU A 106 -7.19 -23.90 -2.37
N PRO A 107 -8.52 -24.11 -2.27
CA PRO A 107 -9.46 -23.81 -3.35
C PRO A 107 -9.69 -22.30 -3.49
N ALA A 108 -10.37 -21.91 -4.57
CA ALA A 108 -10.74 -20.50 -4.78
C ALA A 108 -11.84 -20.02 -3.80
N GLU A 109 -12.71 -20.93 -3.39
CA GLU A 109 -13.83 -20.71 -2.46
C GLU A 109 -13.62 -21.50 -1.18
N ALA A 110 -14.16 -21.01 -0.08
CA ALA A 110 -14.05 -21.65 1.24
C ALA A 110 -15.34 -21.45 2.03
N ASP A 111 -15.56 -22.33 3.00
CA ASP A 111 -16.67 -22.24 3.93
C ASP A 111 -16.39 -21.19 5.02
N ASP A 112 -17.44 -20.66 5.63
CA ASP A 112 -17.38 -19.70 6.75
C ASP A 112 -16.45 -18.50 6.48
N TYR A 113 -16.35 -18.08 5.22
CA TYR A 113 -15.46 -17.00 4.83
C TYR A 113 -15.91 -15.65 5.41
N CYS A 114 -14.96 -14.98 6.05
CA CYS A 114 -15.12 -13.62 6.52
C CYS A 114 -13.79 -12.86 6.39
N ARG A 115 -13.81 -11.65 5.84
CA ARG A 115 -12.71 -10.69 5.89
C ARG A 115 -13.18 -9.39 6.49
N GLY A 116 -12.31 -8.68 7.17
CA GLY A 116 -12.69 -7.42 7.78
C GLY A 116 -11.52 -6.56 8.22
N LEU A 117 -11.89 -5.41 8.76
CA LEU A 117 -11.01 -4.44 9.38
C LEU A 117 -11.58 -4.06 10.75
N ASP A 118 -10.85 -4.39 11.80
CA ASP A 118 -11.09 -3.84 13.13
C ASP A 118 -10.52 -2.41 13.19
N LEU A 119 -11.39 -1.42 13.22
CA LEU A 119 -11.02 0.00 13.24
C LEU A 119 -10.39 0.44 14.56
N ASP A 120 -10.70 -0.25 15.67
CA ASP A 120 -10.15 0.10 16.99
C ASP A 120 -8.71 -0.43 17.12
N ALA A 121 -8.43 -1.63 16.57
CA ALA A 121 -7.10 -2.23 16.56
C ALA A 121 -6.25 -1.86 15.32
N GLY A 122 -6.88 -1.32 14.27
CA GLY A 122 -6.21 -1.08 12.98
C GLY A 122 -5.75 -2.38 12.29
N THR A 123 -6.45 -3.50 12.53
CA THR A 123 -6.05 -4.83 12.08
C THR A 123 -6.99 -5.37 11.02
N LEU A 124 -6.43 -5.73 9.87
CA LEU A 124 -7.09 -6.48 8.81
C LEU A 124 -7.11 -7.97 9.17
N TYR A 125 -8.19 -8.66 8.81
CA TYR A 125 -8.27 -10.11 8.97
C TYR A 125 -8.98 -10.80 7.80
N VAL A 126 -8.63 -12.08 7.58
CA VAL A 126 -9.37 -13.04 6.74
C VAL A 126 -9.45 -14.34 7.50
N ARG A 127 -10.64 -14.89 7.61
CA ARG A 127 -10.90 -16.17 8.28
C ARG A 127 -11.78 -17.03 7.40
N PHE A 128 -11.50 -18.32 7.31
CA PHE A 128 -12.28 -19.27 6.52
C PHE A 128 -11.98 -20.72 6.91
N THR A 129 -12.81 -21.62 6.44
CA THR A 129 -12.70 -23.08 6.66
C THR A 129 -12.50 -23.79 5.32
N VAL A 130 -11.57 -24.73 5.24
CA VAL A 130 -11.38 -25.65 4.11
C VAL A 130 -11.16 -27.06 4.62
N GLY A 131 -12.03 -28.00 4.21
CA GLY A 131 -11.91 -29.41 4.61
C GLY A 131 -11.97 -29.62 6.11
N GLY A 132 -12.68 -28.75 6.85
CA GLY A 132 -12.82 -28.81 8.31
C GLY A 132 -11.66 -28.15 9.06
N ALA A 133 -10.60 -27.69 8.40
CA ALA A 133 -9.51 -26.94 9.00
C ALA A 133 -9.76 -25.44 8.91
N HIS A 134 -9.37 -24.71 9.96
CA HIS A 134 -9.51 -23.26 10.04
C HIS A 134 -8.23 -22.57 9.58
N TYR A 135 -8.41 -21.48 8.87
CA TYR A 135 -7.34 -20.62 8.37
C TYR A 135 -7.60 -19.18 8.81
N ALA A 136 -6.58 -18.52 9.33
CA ALA A 136 -6.67 -17.12 9.66
C ALA A 136 -5.43 -16.36 9.17
N ARG A 137 -5.68 -15.15 8.68
CA ARG A 137 -4.67 -14.16 8.30
C ARG A 137 -4.99 -12.89 9.03
N GLU A 138 -3.99 -12.28 9.65
CA GLU A 138 -4.09 -11.02 10.34
C GLU A 138 -2.98 -10.10 9.81
N ALA A 139 -3.32 -8.86 9.49
CA ALA A 139 -2.34 -7.91 8.97
C ALA A 139 -2.54 -6.53 9.58
N PHE A 140 -1.45 -5.85 9.84
CA PHE A 140 -1.44 -4.47 10.31
C PHE A 140 -0.16 -3.76 9.90
N VAL A 141 -0.14 -2.44 10.01
CA VAL A 141 1.07 -1.64 9.74
C VAL A 141 1.51 -0.99 11.05
N SER A 142 2.65 -1.45 11.57
CA SER A 142 3.23 -0.90 12.80
C SER A 142 3.77 0.50 12.57
N TYR A 143 3.36 1.46 13.41
CA TYR A 143 3.89 2.82 13.36
C TYR A 143 5.29 2.89 14.00
N PRO A 144 5.52 2.34 15.22
CA PRO A 144 6.83 2.45 15.86
C PRO A 144 7.95 1.68 15.12
N ASP A 145 7.62 0.55 14.50
CA ASP A 145 8.60 -0.29 13.80
C ASP A 145 8.73 0.07 12.32
N GLY A 146 7.75 0.79 11.75
CA GLY A 146 7.74 1.19 10.34
C GLY A 146 7.62 0.00 9.36
N VAL A 147 6.93 -1.08 9.76
CA VAL A 147 6.80 -2.32 8.98
C VAL A 147 5.34 -2.72 8.79
N PHE A 148 5.07 -3.38 7.67
CA PHE A 148 3.85 -4.15 7.46
C PHE A 148 4.04 -5.55 8.04
N VAL A 149 3.12 -6.00 8.88
CA VAL A 149 3.14 -7.31 9.53
C VAL A 149 1.98 -8.15 9.01
N LEU A 150 2.27 -9.38 8.62
CA LEU A 150 1.27 -10.37 8.22
C LEU A 150 1.49 -11.65 9.02
N ARG A 151 0.47 -12.06 9.77
CA ARG A 151 0.43 -13.32 10.50
C ARG A 151 -0.50 -14.30 9.81
N LEU A 152 -0.01 -15.52 9.59
CA LEU A 152 -0.76 -16.63 9.00
C LEU A 152 -0.85 -17.75 10.02
N THR A 153 -2.05 -18.28 10.23
CA THR A 153 -2.29 -19.43 11.16
C THR A 153 -3.27 -20.41 10.57
N THR A 154 -3.10 -21.69 10.90
CA THR A 154 -4.03 -22.78 10.58
C THR A 154 -3.92 -23.90 11.61
N ASP A 155 -4.99 -24.65 11.80
CA ASP A 155 -5.02 -25.92 12.52
C ASP A 155 -4.97 -27.15 11.58
N ALA A 156 -4.76 -26.92 10.28
CA ALA A 156 -4.58 -27.99 9.31
C ALA A 156 -3.32 -28.81 9.65
N PRO A 157 -3.40 -30.16 9.73
CA PRO A 157 -2.26 -31.01 10.12
C PRO A 157 -1.03 -30.87 9.23
N GLN A 158 -1.22 -30.54 7.94
CA GLN A 158 -0.16 -30.31 6.96
C GLN A 158 0.48 -28.91 7.07
N GLY A 159 -0.08 -28.02 7.90
CA GLY A 159 0.36 -26.65 8.01
C GLY A 159 0.04 -25.81 6.76
N LEU A 160 0.84 -24.79 6.52
CA LEU A 160 0.74 -23.88 5.37
C LEU A 160 1.89 -24.14 4.40
N SER A 161 1.55 -24.30 3.12
CA SER A 161 2.51 -24.26 2.01
C SER A 161 2.11 -23.11 1.10
N LEU A 162 3.03 -22.17 0.87
CA LEU A 162 2.73 -21.01 0.04
C LEU A 162 3.97 -20.49 -0.67
N ARG A 163 3.73 -19.77 -1.74
CA ARG A 163 4.74 -19.02 -2.47
C ARG A 163 4.47 -17.54 -2.32
N CYS A 164 5.44 -16.81 -1.80
CA CYS A 164 5.41 -15.35 -1.73
C CYS A 164 6.06 -14.75 -2.97
N ARG A 165 5.45 -13.70 -3.49
CA ARG A 165 6.05 -12.84 -4.51
C ARG A 165 5.85 -11.39 -4.09
N LEU A 166 6.93 -10.63 -4.25
CA LEU A 166 6.94 -9.20 -4.07
C LEU A 166 7.36 -8.60 -5.41
N ASP A 167 6.45 -7.92 -6.10
CA ASP A 167 6.69 -7.41 -7.44
C ASP A 167 6.05 -6.04 -7.70
N ARG A 168 6.53 -5.42 -8.78
CA ARG A 168 6.00 -4.19 -9.33
C ARG A 168 6.12 -4.24 -10.84
N LYS A 169 5.07 -3.85 -11.57
CA LYS A 169 4.98 -4.00 -13.03
C LYS A 169 5.99 -3.18 -13.86
N ARG A 170 6.89 -2.42 -13.24
CA ARG A 170 7.84 -1.54 -13.96
C ARG A 170 9.15 -1.37 -13.21
N ARG A 171 10.28 -1.54 -13.91
CA ARG A 171 11.63 -1.13 -13.53
C ARG A 171 12.07 -1.65 -12.17
N GLU A 172 11.93 -2.95 -11.96
CA GLU A 172 12.33 -3.62 -10.74
C GLU A 172 13.40 -4.68 -11.01
N GLU A 173 14.28 -4.85 -10.05
CA GLU A 173 15.16 -6.00 -9.95
C GLU A 173 14.77 -6.77 -8.69
N THR A 174 14.43 -8.05 -8.86
CA THR A 174 14.03 -8.93 -7.76
C THR A 174 15.16 -9.86 -7.38
N GLY A 175 15.27 -10.21 -6.10
CA GLY A 175 16.29 -11.12 -5.62
C GLY A 175 15.99 -11.71 -4.25
N HIS A 176 16.93 -12.52 -3.78
CA HIS A 176 16.94 -13.11 -2.44
C HIS A 176 18.17 -12.61 -1.70
N LEU A 177 18.03 -12.19 -0.45
CA LEU A 177 19.16 -11.90 0.44
C LEU A 177 19.64 -13.18 1.14
N ASP A 178 18.68 -14.03 1.54
CA ASP A 178 18.86 -15.31 2.19
C ASP A 178 17.64 -16.20 1.98
N ASP A 179 17.56 -17.36 2.64
CA ASP A 179 16.46 -18.33 2.53
C ASP A 179 15.12 -17.80 3.05
N ALA A 180 15.13 -16.73 3.85
CA ALA A 180 13.95 -16.14 4.47
C ALA A 180 13.58 -14.75 3.92
N THR A 181 14.43 -14.15 3.09
CA THR A 181 14.27 -12.76 2.67
C THR A 181 14.29 -12.61 1.16
N ILE A 182 13.16 -12.13 0.61
CA ILE A 182 13.07 -11.68 -0.78
C ILE A 182 13.00 -10.16 -0.83
N TYR A 183 13.50 -9.58 -1.91
CA TYR A 183 13.43 -8.14 -2.11
C TYR A 183 13.19 -7.78 -3.58
N PHE A 184 12.78 -6.54 -3.80
CA PHE A 184 12.95 -5.86 -5.08
C PHE A 184 13.51 -4.45 -4.87
N THR A 185 14.21 -3.96 -5.89
CA THR A 185 14.69 -2.60 -5.99
C THR A 185 14.24 -1.99 -7.31
N GLY A 186 14.18 -0.70 -7.37
CA GLY A 186 13.84 0.00 -8.62
C GLY A 186 14.15 1.48 -8.55
N ASP A 187 13.92 2.14 -9.67
CA ASP A 187 14.06 3.58 -9.81
C ASP A 187 12.79 4.18 -10.44
N SER A 188 12.30 5.24 -9.84
CA SER A 188 11.15 6.01 -10.34
C SER A 188 11.60 7.39 -10.77
N ASP A 189 12.18 7.47 -11.98
CA ASP A 189 12.70 8.71 -12.60
C ASP A 189 13.68 9.47 -11.69
N GLY A 190 14.65 8.73 -11.09
CA GLY A 190 15.69 9.26 -10.21
C GLY A 190 15.39 9.17 -8.71
N ILE A 191 14.27 8.54 -8.32
CA ILE A 191 13.99 8.14 -6.94
C ILE A 191 14.24 6.64 -6.82
N GLY A 192 15.36 6.24 -6.22
CA GLY A 192 15.65 4.86 -5.89
C GLY A 192 14.76 4.36 -4.75
N PHE A 193 14.22 3.16 -4.87
CA PHE A 193 13.42 2.53 -3.83
C PHE A 193 13.76 1.05 -3.68
N ALA A 194 13.45 0.50 -2.51
CA ALA A 194 13.56 -0.91 -2.21
C ALA A 194 12.40 -1.36 -1.30
N ALA A 195 11.97 -2.59 -1.47
CA ALA A 195 11.09 -3.26 -0.52
C ALA A 195 11.59 -4.68 -0.28
N CYS A 196 11.44 -5.18 0.94
CA CYS A 196 11.79 -6.56 1.27
C CYS A 196 10.66 -7.22 2.08
N LEU A 197 10.57 -8.53 1.92
CA LEU A 197 9.74 -9.41 2.73
C LEU A 197 10.66 -10.35 3.49
N LEU A 198 10.58 -10.30 4.82
CA LEU A 198 11.24 -11.25 5.72
C LEU A 198 10.20 -12.24 6.23
N TYR A 199 10.44 -13.54 5.99
CA TYR A 199 9.67 -14.62 6.56
C TYR A 199 10.27 -15.05 7.90
N THR A 200 9.42 -15.21 8.91
CA THR A 200 9.78 -15.79 10.20
C THR A 200 8.78 -16.89 10.55
N SER A 201 9.25 -18.03 11.06
CA SER A 201 8.39 -19.03 11.67
C SER A 201 8.65 -19.09 13.18
N PRO A 202 7.64 -19.42 14.01
CA PRO A 202 7.90 -19.66 15.43
C PRO A 202 8.94 -20.76 15.57
N SER A 203 10.02 -20.48 16.32
CA SER A 203 10.98 -21.51 16.65
C SER A 203 10.30 -22.59 17.51
N PRO A 204 10.65 -23.89 17.37
CA PRO A 204 10.19 -24.92 18.30
C PRO A 204 10.49 -24.61 19.78
N ARG A 205 11.43 -23.70 20.06
CA ARG A 205 11.73 -23.23 21.41
C ARG A 205 10.71 -22.23 21.96
N ASP A 206 9.97 -21.56 21.10
CA ASP A 206 8.95 -20.56 21.50
C ASP A 206 7.62 -21.21 21.85
N ILE A 207 7.45 -22.52 21.58
CA ILE A 207 6.25 -23.32 21.87
C ILE A 207 6.34 -23.97 23.27
N SER A 208 7.48 -23.97 23.93
CA SER A 208 7.72 -24.65 25.20
C SER A 208 7.59 -23.75 26.45
N GLY A 209 6.73 -22.74 26.42
CA GLY A 209 6.51 -21.81 27.52
C GLY A 209 5.02 -21.61 27.84
N SER A 210 4.35 -22.60 28.40
CA SER A 210 3.09 -22.43 29.15
C SER A 210 3.01 -23.44 30.26
#